data_a5a9f8fd501e5d10d599fd625106430e
#
_entry.id   a5a9f8fd501e5d10d599fd625106430e
#
_cell.length_a   1.000
_cell.length_b   1.000
_cell.length_c   1.000
_cell.angle_alpha   90.00
_cell.angle_beta   90.00
_cell.angle_gamma   90.00
#
_symmetry.space_group_name_H-M   'P 1'
#
loop_
_entity.id
_entity.type
_entity.pdbx_description
1 polymer ?
#
loop_
_entity_poly.entity_id
_entity_poly.type
_entity_poly.pdbx_seq_one_letter_code
_entity_poly.pdbx_strand_id
1 'polypeptide(L)'
;MTFRVTGLDHIVLTCRDVEAALAFYCGQLGLEPERVDEWRRGEALFPSVRVTPTTIIDLFAGEPDGRNLDHLCLVFEGDTLDALHERFPDGRRGDRLFGAQGLASSLYIRDPDGNTVELRTYA
;
A
#
# COMPACT_ATOMS: atom_id res chain seq x y z
N MET A 1 -33.58 -7.56 3.67
CA MET A 1 -32.28 -7.12 3.11
C MET A 1 -31.16 -7.90 3.78
N THR A 2 -30.23 -8.40 3.03
CA THR A 2 -29.11 -9.17 3.56
C THR A 2 -27.88 -8.28 3.66
N PHE A 3 -27.30 -8.22 4.86
CA PHE A 3 -26.04 -7.51 5.06
C PHE A 3 -24.93 -8.22 4.27
N ARG A 4 -24.12 -7.44 3.54
CA ARG A 4 -22.99 -7.97 2.78
C ARG A 4 -21.89 -6.90 2.66
N VAL A 5 -20.65 -7.30 2.93
CA VAL A 5 -19.50 -6.45 2.67
C VAL A 5 -19.25 -6.49 1.17
N THR A 6 -19.08 -5.31 0.56
CA THR A 6 -18.94 -5.19 -0.89
C THR A 6 -17.59 -4.64 -1.34
N GLY A 7 -16.71 -4.27 -0.39
CA GLY A 7 -15.39 -3.77 -0.76
C GLY A 7 -14.61 -3.29 0.43
N LEU A 8 -13.38 -2.88 0.19
CA LEU A 8 -12.51 -2.24 1.16
C LEU A 8 -12.45 -0.75 0.84
N ASP A 9 -12.98 0.10 1.75
CA ASP A 9 -12.98 1.55 1.54
C ASP A 9 -11.59 2.15 1.74
N HIS A 10 -10.99 1.91 2.90
CA HIS A 10 -9.65 2.40 3.18
C HIS A 10 -9.02 1.63 4.32
N ILE A 11 -7.70 1.73 4.41
CA ILE A 11 -6.93 1.37 5.59
C ILE A 11 -6.17 2.60 6.04
N VAL A 12 -5.76 2.63 7.30
CA VAL A 12 -5.03 3.76 7.89
C VAL A 12 -3.68 3.25 8.37
N LEU A 13 -2.63 3.92 7.95
CA LEU A 13 -1.27 3.61 8.37
C LEU A 13 -0.71 4.78 9.16
N THR A 14 -0.12 4.50 10.31
CA THR A 14 0.61 5.51 11.07
C THR A 14 2.03 5.62 10.53
N CYS A 15 2.44 6.83 10.17
CA CYS A 15 3.71 7.10 9.50
C CYS A 15 4.56 8.05 10.34
N ARG A 16 5.82 7.71 10.55
CA ARG A 16 6.76 8.63 11.21
C ARG A 16 7.03 9.86 10.35
N ASP A 17 7.11 9.65 9.04
CA ASP A 17 7.34 10.72 8.07
C ASP A 17 6.37 10.53 6.91
N VAL A 18 5.31 11.34 6.91
CA VAL A 18 4.25 11.24 5.89
C VAL A 18 4.80 11.57 4.50
N GLU A 19 5.75 12.53 4.39
CA GLU A 19 6.36 12.84 3.09
C GLU A 19 7.15 11.64 2.54
N ALA A 20 7.85 10.90 3.41
CA ALA A 20 8.56 9.69 2.99
C ALA A 20 7.59 8.61 2.54
N ALA A 21 6.45 8.48 3.23
CA ALA A 21 5.40 7.54 2.82
C ALA A 21 4.83 7.91 1.45
N LEU A 22 4.58 9.21 1.21
CA LEU A 22 4.11 9.69 -0.09
C LEU A 22 5.13 9.40 -1.20
N ALA A 23 6.41 9.60 -0.92
CA ALA A 23 7.47 9.30 -1.88
C ALA A 23 7.48 7.80 -2.23
N PHE A 24 7.20 6.94 -1.25
CA PHE A 24 7.13 5.50 -1.48
C PHE A 24 5.87 5.11 -2.28
N TYR A 25 4.69 5.45 -1.75
CA TYR A 25 3.43 4.99 -2.38
C TYR A 25 3.15 5.68 -3.72
N CYS A 26 3.41 6.97 -3.83
CA CYS A 26 3.20 7.71 -5.07
C CYS A 26 4.41 7.64 -6.00
N GLY A 27 5.61 7.88 -5.45
CA GLY A 27 6.83 7.94 -6.25
C GLY A 27 7.29 6.57 -6.74
N GLN A 28 7.36 5.58 -5.86
CA GLN A 28 7.85 4.26 -6.23
C GLN A 28 6.75 3.33 -6.73
N LEU A 29 5.57 3.36 -6.12
CA LEU A 29 4.46 2.47 -6.51
C LEU A 29 3.48 3.11 -7.48
N GLY A 30 3.58 4.42 -7.72
CA GLY A 30 2.76 5.08 -8.73
C GLY A 30 1.30 5.32 -8.34
N LEU A 31 0.98 5.27 -7.05
CA LEU A 31 -0.39 5.56 -6.62
C LEU A 31 -0.68 7.07 -6.71
N GLU A 32 -1.94 7.41 -7.00
CA GLU A 32 -2.34 8.80 -7.13
C GLU A 32 -2.48 9.47 -5.75
N PRO A 33 -1.88 10.66 -5.56
CA PRO A 33 -2.04 11.40 -4.31
C PRO A 33 -3.44 11.99 -4.19
N GLU A 34 -3.96 12.02 -2.95
CA GLU A 34 -5.26 12.62 -2.60
C GLU A 34 -5.07 13.61 -1.48
N ARG A 35 -5.51 14.84 -1.67
CA ARG A 35 -5.50 15.92 -0.67
C ARG A 35 -4.12 16.25 -0.12
N VAL A 36 -3.07 16.00 -0.90
CA VAL A 36 -1.69 16.23 -0.45
C VAL A 36 -1.41 17.73 -0.30
N ASP A 37 -1.83 18.54 -1.28
CA ASP A 37 -1.62 19.97 -1.21
C ASP A 37 -2.43 20.60 -0.08
N GLU A 38 -3.67 20.15 0.11
CA GLU A 38 -4.53 20.60 1.21
C GLU A 38 -3.89 20.25 2.56
N TRP A 39 -3.35 19.04 2.68
CA TRP A 39 -2.67 18.62 3.90
C TRP A 39 -1.42 19.48 4.17
N ARG A 40 -0.62 19.74 3.15
CA ARG A 40 0.57 20.58 3.30
C ARG A 40 0.25 22.00 3.71
N ARG A 41 -0.92 22.51 3.32
CA ARG A 41 -1.39 23.83 3.71
C ARG A 41 -2.11 23.85 5.06
N GLY A 42 -2.25 22.68 5.71
CA GLY A 42 -2.97 22.59 6.98
C GLY A 42 -4.48 22.56 6.84
N GLU A 43 -5.00 22.38 5.65
CA GLU A 43 -6.45 22.36 5.37
C GLU A 43 -7.05 20.95 5.49
N ALA A 44 -6.22 19.91 5.50
CA ALA A 44 -6.64 18.53 5.73
C ALA A 44 -5.76 17.93 6.82
N LEU A 45 -6.33 17.05 7.64
CA LEU A 45 -5.59 16.44 8.76
C LEU A 45 -4.59 15.39 8.30
N PHE A 46 -4.81 14.80 7.14
CA PHE A 46 -3.95 13.76 6.60
C PHE A 46 -4.14 13.67 5.09
N PRO A 47 -3.09 13.26 4.36
CA PRO A 47 -3.22 12.93 2.95
C PRO A 47 -3.59 11.46 2.78
N SER A 48 -3.97 11.09 1.57
CA SER A 48 -4.27 9.71 1.21
C SER A 48 -3.64 9.38 -0.13
N VAL A 49 -3.56 8.09 -0.45
CA VAL A 49 -3.17 7.62 -1.77
C VAL A 49 -4.28 6.74 -2.31
N ARG A 50 -4.54 6.88 -3.61
CA ARG A 50 -5.63 6.19 -4.28
C ARG A 50 -5.14 4.88 -4.87
N VAL A 51 -5.75 3.76 -4.46
CA VAL A 51 -5.40 2.44 -4.98
C VAL A 51 -6.30 2.10 -6.15
N THR A 52 -7.62 2.26 -5.98
CA THR A 52 -8.63 2.06 -7.02
C THR A 52 -9.63 3.20 -6.93
N PRO A 53 -10.60 3.31 -7.84
CA PRO A 53 -11.66 4.33 -7.70
C PRO A 53 -12.42 4.26 -6.38
N THR A 54 -12.39 3.12 -5.69
CA THR A 54 -13.17 2.89 -4.48
C THR A 54 -12.34 2.55 -3.24
N THR A 55 -10.99 2.56 -3.34
CA THR A 55 -10.13 2.19 -2.22
C THR A 55 -8.96 3.16 -2.08
N ILE A 56 -8.77 3.71 -0.89
CA ILE A 56 -7.65 4.60 -0.57
C ILE A 56 -6.89 4.09 0.65
N ILE A 57 -5.69 4.60 0.85
CA ILE A 57 -4.90 4.42 2.07
C ILE A 57 -4.68 5.80 2.66
N ASP A 58 -5.09 5.99 3.92
CA ASP A 58 -4.86 7.22 4.65
C ASP A 58 -3.53 7.16 5.38
N LEU A 59 -2.77 8.25 5.33
CA LEU A 59 -1.44 8.33 5.94
C LEU A 59 -1.48 9.30 7.11
N PHE A 60 -1.45 8.75 8.33
CA PHE A 60 -1.51 9.54 9.55
C PHE A 60 -0.10 9.73 10.10
N ALA A 61 0.21 10.97 10.52
CA ALA A 61 1.47 11.26 11.19
C ALA A 61 1.45 10.72 12.62
N GLY A 62 2.54 10.08 13.03
CA GLY A 62 2.69 9.57 14.39
C GLY A 62 3.72 8.46 14.47
N GLU A 63 3.91 7.91 15.67
CA GLU A 63 4.78 6.76 15.86
C GLU A 63 3.95 5.48 15.76
N PRO A 64 4.32 4.53 14.90
CA PRO A 64 3.68 3.22 14.89
C PRO A 64 3.89 2.54 16.25
N ASP A 65 2.80 2.04 16.82
CA ASP A 65 2.83 1.39 18.14
C ASP A 65 2.84 -0.13 17.91
N GLY A 66 4.03 -0.72 17.98
CA GLY A 66 4.21 -2.13 17.70
C GLY A 66 3.94 -2.45 16.23
N ARG A 67 3.17 -3.50 15.99
CA ARG A 67 2.77 -3.85 14.63
C ARG A 67 1.46 -3.16 14.31
N ASN A 68 1.56 -2.02 13.65
CA ASN A 68 0.41 -1.19 13.29
C ASN A 68 -0.51 -1.90 12.29
N LEU A 69 0.09 -2.70 11.39
CA LEU A 69 -0.62 -3.52 10.40
C LEU A 69 0.29 -4.70 10.08
N ASP A 70 -0.26 -5.93 9.99
CA ASP A 70 0.57 -7.07 9.62
C ASP A 70 1.15 -6.90 8.22
N HIS A 71 0.28 -6.73 7.26
CA HIS A 71 0.64 -6.36 5.89
C HIS A 71 -0.61 -5.94 5.14
N LEU A 72 -0.40 -5.29 4.01
CA LEU A 72 -1.46 -5.07 3.03
C LEU A 72 -1.00 -5.68 1.72
N CYS A 73 -1.95 -6.18 0.94
CA CYS A 73 -1.64 -6.75 -0.35
C CYS A 73 -2.23 -5.87 -1.45
N LEU A 74 -1.38 -5.50 -2.39
CA LEU A 74 -1.76 -4.74 -3.56
C LEU A 74 -1.54 -5.61 -4.80
N VAL A 75 -2.53 -5.62 -5.69
CA VAL A 75 -2.39 -6.30 -6.99
C VAL A 75 -1.72 -5.35 -7.95
N PHE A 76 -0.76 -5.84 -8.72
CA PHE A 76 -0.12 -5.04 -9.75
C PHE A 76 -0.21 -5.71 -11.11
N GLU A 77 -0.10 -4.91 -12.16
CA GLU A 77 -0.02 -5.32 -13.55
C GLU A 77 1.04 -4.47 -14.24
N GLY A 78 1.40 -4.84 -15.47
CA GLY A 78 2.29 -4.03 -16.31
C GLY A 78 3.78 -4.25 -16.07
N ASP A 79 4.14 -5.19 -15.22
CA ASP A 79 5.53 -5.54 -14.97
C ASP A 79 5.62 -6.99 -14.48
N THR A 80 6.84 -7.49 -14.30
CA THR A 80 7.09 -8.84 -13.83
C THR A 80 7.62 -8.82 -12.41
N LEU A 81 7.48 -9.93 -11.70
CA LEU A 81 8.08 -10.07 -10.37
C LEU A 81 9.60 -9.94 -10.41
N ASP A 82 10.23 -10.44 -11.47
CA ASP A 82 11.68 -10.35 -11.61
C ASP A 82 12.14 -8.91 -11.72
N ALA A 83 11.48 -8.10 -12.55
CA ALA A 83 11.80 -6.68 -12.69
C ALA A 83 11.53 -5.93 -11.39
N LEU A 84 10.44 -6.27 -10.71
CA LEU A 84 10.11 -5.68 -9.43
C LEU A 84 11.15 -6.01 -8.37
N HIS A 85 11.64 -7.26 -8.37
CA HIS A 85 12.67 -7.69 -7.43
C HIS A 85 14.01 -6.97 -7.67
N GLU A 86 14.31 -6.65 -8.93
CA GLU A 86 15.49 -5.83 -9.24
C GLU A 86 15.33 -4.41 -8.69
N ARG A 87 14.12 -3.87 -8.78
CA ARG A 87 13.80 -2.52 -8.28
C ARG A 87 13.79 -2.47 -6.75
N PHE A 88 13.41 -3.57 -6.10
CA PHE A 88 13.37 -3.72 -4.64
C PHE A 88 14.20 -4.94 -4.24
N PRO A 89 15.55 -4.82 -4.27
CA PRO A 89 16.41 -6.00 -4.07
C PRO A 89 16.33 -6.62 -2.68
N ASP A 90 15.90 -5.86 -1.68
CA ASP A 90 15.70 -6.39 -0.32
C ASP A 90 14.35 -7.10 -0.16
N GLY A 91 13.55 -7.12 -1.21
CA GLY A 91 12.25 -7.78 -1.19
C GLY A 91 12.38 -9.30 -1.10
N ARG A 92 11.34 -9.92 -0.55
CA ARG A 92 11.29 -11.38 -0.38
C ARG A 92 10.18 -11.97 -1.26
N ARG A 93 10.55 -12.98 -2.04
CA ARG A 93 9.62 -13.68 -2.92
C ARG A 93 8.79 -14.70 -2.14
N GLY A 94 7.53 -14.86 -2.54
CA GLY A 94 6.68 -15.94 -2.07
C GLY A 94 5.94 -16.54 -3.25
N ASP A 95 5.83 -17.88 -3.28
CA ASP A 95 5.18 -18.60 -4.37
C ASP A 95 3.95 -19.34 -3.86
N ARG A 96 2.95 -19.50 -4.73
CA ARG A 96 1.75 -20.29 -4.47
C ARG A 96 1.02 -19.85 -3.21
N LEU A 97 0.89 -18.53 -3.04
CA LEU A 97 0.24 -17.94 -1.88
C LEU A 97 -1.23 -17.71 -2.17
N PHE A 98 -2.08 -18.07 -1.22
CA PHE A 98 -3.51 -17.84 -1.35
C PHE A 98 -3.83 -16.34 -1.23
N GLY A 99 -4.73 -15.88 -2.08
CA GLY A 99 -5.23 -14.50 -2.05
C GLY A 99 -6.64 -14.43 -2.60
N ALA A 100 -7.14 -13.24 -2.74
CA ALA A 100 -8.54 -13.01 -3.09
C ALA A 100 -8.97 -13.68 -4.41
N GLN A 101 -8.04 -13.86 -5.34
CA GLN A 101 -8.31 -14.47 -6.64
C GLN A 101 -7.58 -15.80 -6.82
N GLY A 102 -7.21 -16.47 -5.73
CA GLY A 102 -6.55 -17.76 -5.76
C GLY A 102 -5.06 -17.69 -5.50
N LEU A 103 -4.34 -18.71 -5.96
CA LEU A 103 -2.90 -18.81 -5.75
C LEU A 103 -2.14 -17.90 -6.71
N ALA A 104 -1.11 -17.26 -6.21
CA ALA A 104 -0.25 -16.41 -7.03
C ALA A 104 1.10 -16.24 -6.36
N SER A 105 2.04 -15.65 -7.10
CA SER A 105 3.35 -15.29 -6.57
C SER A 105 3.37 -13.81 -6.20
N SER A 106 4.17 -13.47 -5.21
CA SER A 106 4.22 -12.12 -4.66
C SER A 106 5.64 -11.72 -4.31
N LEU A 107 5.85 -10.43 -4.17
CA LEU A 107 7.06 -9.85 -3.60
C LEU A 107 6.65 -9.04 -2.36
N TYR A 108 7.30 -9.34 -1.23
CA TYR A 108 7.08 -8.61 0.02
C TYR A 108 8.16 -7.55 0.17
N ILE A 109 7.73 -6.31 0.31
CA ILE A 109 8.63 -5.16 0.52
C ILE A 109 8.20 -4.44 1.78
N ARG A 110 8.95 -3.44 2.19
CA ARG A 110 8.62 -2.61 3.35
C ARG A 110 8.50 -1.15 2.96
N ASP A 111 7.51 -0.48 3.55
CA ASP A 111 7.39 0.97 3.40
C ASP A 111 8.35 1.68 4.38
N PRO A 112 8.40 3.03 4.38
CA PRO A 112 9.34 3.76 5.25
C PRO A 112 9.16 3.50 6.75
N ASP A 113 7.99 3.07 7.19
CA ASP A 113 7.70 2.82 8.60
C ASP A 113 7.78 1.33 8.97
N GLY A 114 8.23 0.49 8.04
CA GLY A 114 8.38 -0.93 8.27
C GLY A 114 7.10 -1.74 8.08
N ASN A 115 6.04 -1.14 7.55
CA ASN A 115 4.84 -1.88 7.19
C ASN A 115 5.16 -2.82 6.02
N THR A 116 4.73 -4.07 6.13
CA THR A 116 4.92 -5.02 5.05
C THR A 116 3.88 -4.79 3.96
N VAL A 117 4.35 -4.63 2.73
CA VAL A 117 3.51 -4.48 1.55
C VAL A 117 3.76 -5.69 0.65
N GLU A 118 2.71 -6.46 0.41
CA GLU A 118 2.77 -7.58 -0.51
C GLU A 118 2.32 -7.08 -1.89
N LEU A 119 3.16 -7.25 -2.90
CA LEU A 119 2.84 -6.92 -4.28
C LEU A 119 2.60 -8.21 -5.04
N ARG A 120 1.39 -8.39 -5.53
CA ARG A 120 0.92 -9.66 -6.10
C ARG A 120 0.48 -9.47 -7.54
N THR A 121 0.79 -10.44 -8.37
CA THR A 121 0.24 -10.49 -9.73
C THR A 121 -0.40 -11.85 -9.97
N TYR A 122 -1.55 -11.82 -10.65
CA TYR A 122 -2.28 -13.01 -11.08
C TYR A 122 -2.00 -13.34 -12.55
N ALA A 123 -1.17 -12.54 -13.19
CA ALA A 123 -0.80 -12.75 -14.59
C ALA A 123 0.29 -13.81 -14.75
#